data_47501d74454b1923b3cc4f5eb4d37103
#
_entry.id   47501d74454b1923b3cc4f5eb4d37103
#
_cell.length_a   1.000
_cell.length_b   1.000
_cell.length_c   1.000
_cell.angle_alpha   90.00
_cell.angle_beta   90.00
_cell.angle_gamma   90.00
#
_symmetry.space_group_name_H-M   'P 1'
#
loop_
_entity.id
_entity.type
_entity.pdbx_description
1 polymer ?
#
loop_
_entity_poly.entity_id
_entity_poly.type
_entity_poly.pdbx_seq_one_letter_code
_entity_poly.pdbx_strand_id
1 'polypeptide(L)'
;GSDYYQSRIDFYTTQTNESAESIHEKGLQEVSRIKKEMKLIVKELGYKGSLKSFIKFLRTDPQFYPKSADELLKHARNIAKKLDEQLPRFFKTLPRKPYGVAPVPDAIAPKYTAGRYIGTSAESTDPGYYWVNTYNLPSRPLYLIPSLTAHEAVPGHHLQGSLNNELPETIPKFRRNLYLSAYGEGWGLYTEFLAEEMGIYTTAYEKFGKFTYEMWRACRLV
;
A
#
# COMPACT_ATOMS: atom_id res chain seq x y z
N GLY A 1 -7.45 -30.47 1.65
CA GLY A 1 -8.17 -30.67 2.91
C GLY A 1 -7.76 -29.67 3.98
N SER A 2 -8.30 -29.80 5.18
CA SER A 2 -8.07 -28.91 6.34
C SER A 2 -6.60 -28.74 6.68
N ASP A 3 -5.86 -29.84 6.74
CA ASP A 3 -4.44 -29.84 7.12
C ASP A 3 -3.57 -29.03 6.14
N TYR A 4 -3.87 -29.12 4.83
CA TYR A 4 -3.20 -28.29 3.83
C TYR A 4 -3.54 -26.80 4.04
N TYR A 5 -4.81 -26.50 4.31
CA TYR A 5 -5.22 -25.12 4.57
C TYR A 5 -4.54 -24.55 5.83
N GLN A 6 -4.50 -25.34 6.91
CA GLN A 6 -3.78 -24.96 8.12
C GLN A 6 -2.30 -24.73 7.86
N SER A 7 -1.64 -25.60 7.09
CA SER A 7 -0.23 -25.41 6.74
C SER A 7 0.02 -24.12 5.93
N ARG A 8 -0.97 -23.65 5.15
CA ARG A 8 -0.89 -22.35 4.45
C ARG A 8 -1.09 -21.17 5.39
N ILE A 9 -1.98 -21.30 6.38
CA ILE A 9 -2.12 -20.31 7.46
C ILE A 9 -0.78 -20.15 8.18
N ASP A 10 -0.21 -21.24 8.68
CA ASP A 10 1.06 -21.24 9.41
C ASP A 10 2.19 -20.61 8.57
N PHE A 11 2.26 -20.95 7.30
CA PHE A 11 3.26 -20.41 6.39
C PHE A 11 3.10 -18.90 6.15
N TYR A 12 1.87 -18.43 5.85
CA TYR A 12 1.65 -17.03 5.52
C TYR A 12 1.61 -16.10 6.73
N THR A 13 1.13 -16.59 7.88
CA THR A 13 1.11 -15.82 9.11
C THR A 13 2.44 -15.89 9.86
N THR A 14 3.27 -16.89 9.56
CA THR A 14 4.47 -17.26 10.35
C THR A 14 4.14 -17.60 11.81
N GLN A 15 2.90 -18.06 12.06
CA GLN A 15 2.37 -18.41 13.38
C GLN A 15 1.80 -19.83 13.32
N THR A 16 1.99 -20.60 14.38
CA THR A 16 1.49 -21.98 14.49
C THR A 16 0.24 -22.11 15.37
N ASN A 17 -0.23 -21.01 15.93
CA ASN A 17 -1.38 -20.94 16.83
C ASN A 17 -2.59 -20.17 16.24
N GLU A 18 -2.50 -19.76 14.98
CA GLU A 18 -3.63 -19.13 14.27
C GLU A 18 -4.49 -20.20 13.60
N SER A 19 -5.80 -20.00 13.63
CA SER A 19 -6.77 -20.86 12.92
C SER A 19 -7.55 -20.05 11.89
N ALA A 20 -8.27 -20.73 11.01
CA ALA A 20 -9.19 -20.07 10.07
C ALA A 20 -10.25 -19.25 10.80
N GLU A 21 -10.77 -19.77 11.92
CA GLU A 21 -11.76 -19.10 12.74
C GLU A 21 -11.19 -17.84 13.40
N SER A 22 -9.99 -17.91 14.01
CA SER A 22 -9.35 -16.73 14.64
C SER A 22 -9.08 -15.63 13.62
N ILE A 23 -8.66 -15.98 12.40
CA ILE A 23 -8.44 -15.03 11.31
C ILE A 23 -9.76 -14.41 10.85
N HIS A 24 -10.82 -15.21 10.70
CA HIS A 24 -12.15 -14.73 10.33
C HIS A 24 -12.71 -13.75 11.37
N GLU A 25 -12.64 -14.10 12.65
CA GLU A 25 -13.09 -13.22 13.75
C GLU A 25 -12.30 -11.90 13.75
N LYS A 26 -10.98 -11.95 13.57
CA LYS A 26 -10.15 -10.75 13.41
C LYS A 26 -10.61 -9.92 12.22
N GLY A 27 -10.92 -10.55 11.10
CA GLY A 27 -11.48 -9.90 9.91
C GLY A 27 -12.78 -9.15 10.21
N LEU A 28 -13.72 -9.77 10.92
CA LEU A 28 -14.98 -9.14 11.33
C LEU A 28 -14.76 -7.94 12.26
N GLN A 29 -13.84 -8.06 13.22
CA GLN A 29 -13.49 -6.97 14.14
C GLN A 29 -12.89 -5.79 13.37
N GLU A 30 -11.95 -6.03 12.45
CA GLU A 30 -11.34 -4.99 11.62
C GLU A 30 -12.35 -4.33 10.69
N VAL A 31 -13.21 -5.09 10.01
CA VAL A 31 -14.31 -4.53 9.21
C VAL A 31 -15.19 -3.59 10.04
N SER A 32 -15.52 -3.97 11.27
CA SER A 32 -16.31 -3.14 12.18
C SER A 32 -15.57 -1.87 12.59
N ARG A 33 -14.28 -1.98 12.95
CA ARG A 33 -13.41 -0.85 13.34
C ARG A 33 -13.29 0.14 12.18
N ILE A 34 -12.86 -0.33 11.00
CA ILE A 34 -12.62 0.51 9.83
C ILE A 34 -13.92 1.20 9.39
N LYS A 35 -15.04 0.49 9.43
CA LYS A 35 -16.35 1.08 9.10
C LYS A 35 -16.74 2.23 10.03
N LYS A 36 -16.34 2.17 11.32
CA LYS A 36 -16.54 3.29 12.26
C LYS A 36 -15.70 4.49 11.87
N GLU A 37 -14.40 4.28 11.58
CA GLU A 37 -13.49 5.36 11.14
C GLU A 37 -13.97 6.02 9.83
N MET A 38 -14.36 5.22 8.84
CA MET A 38 -14.93 5.74 7.60
C MET A 38 -16.17 6.61 7.84
N LYS A 39 -17.05 6.22 8.76
CA LYS A 39 -18.24 7.02 9.13
C LYS A 39 -17.86 8.33 9.82
N LEU A 40 -16.81 8.34 10.64
CA LEU A 40 -16.32 9.58 11.27
C LEU A 40 -15.82 10.57 10.22
N ILE A 41 -15.05 10.10 9.22
CA ILE A 41 -14.60 10.94 8.11
C ILE A 41 -15.78 11.49 7.30
N VAL A 42 -16.79 10.67 7.00
CA VAL A 42 -17.99 11.14 6.29
C VAL A 42 -18.72 12.26 7.07
N LYS A 43 -18.77 12.12 8.40
CA LYS A 43 -19.34 13.14 9.30
C LYS A 43 -18.49 14.42 9.32
N GLU A 44 -17.16 14.27 9.42
CA GLU A 44 -16.20 15.39 9.40
C GLU A 44 -16.34 16.22 8.11
N LEU A 45 -16.52 15.57 6.97
CA LEU A 45 -16.78 16.20 5.67
C LEU A 45 -18.16 16.87 5.57
N GLY A 46 -19.03 16.73 6.57
CA GLY A 46 -20.39 17.28 6.53
C GLY A 46 -21.31 16.64 5.49
N TYR A 47 -20.94 15.46 4.95
CA TYR A 47 -21.74 14.79 3.93
C TYR A 47 -23.09 14.31 4.48
N LYS A 48 -24.19 14.70 3.83
CA LYS A 48 -25.57 14.48 4.31
C LYS A 48 -26.18 13.13 3.89
N GLY A 49 -25.35 12.15 3.55
CA GLY A 49 -25.81 10.85 3.09
C GLY A 49 -25.28 9.68 3.93
N SER A 50 -25.64 8.47 3.52
CA SER A 50 -25.11 7.24 4.10
C SER A 50 -23.66 6.98 3.63
N LEU A 51 -22.93 6.11 4.35
CA LEU A 51 -21.62 5.64 3.89
C LEU A 51 -21.68 5.03 2.47
N LYS A 52 -22.76 4.31 2.14
CA LYS A 52 -22.98 3.74 0.79
C LYS A 52 -23.10 4.83 -0.27
N SER A 53 -23.86 5.90 0.00
CA SER A 53 -24.01 7.02 -0.94
C SER A 53 -22.71 7.83 -1.06
N PHE A 54 -21.95 7.96 0.03
CA PHE A 54 -20.64 8.60 -0.02
C PHE A 54 -19.63 7.82 -0.87
N ILE A 55 -19.56 6.50 -0.72
CA ILE A 55 -18.73 5.64 -1.58
C ILE A 55 -19.16 5.77 -3.05
N LYS A 56 -20.46 5.84 -3.33
CA LYS A 56 -20.95 6.11 -4.70
C LYS A 56 -20.46 7.47 -5.20
N PHE A 57 -20.57 8.52 -4.39
CA PHE A 57 -20.07 9.86 -4.72
C PHE A 57 -18.59 9.82 -5.08
N LEU A 58 -17.73 9.20 -4.24
CA LEU A 58 -16.31 9.06 -4.51
C LEU A 58 -16.00 8.31 -5.83
N ARG A 59 -16.86 7.35 -6.20
CA ARG A 59 -16.68 6.53 -7.41
C ARG A 59 -17.18 7.19 -8.69
N THR A 60 -17.99 8.22 -8.58
CA THR A 60 -18.68 8.81 -9.76
C THR A 60 -18.35 10.27 -9.98
N ASP A 61 -17.84 10.99 -8.98
CA ASP A 61 -17.50 12.40 -9.15
C ASP A 61 -16.15 12.56 -9.83
N PRO A 62 -16.10 13.29 -10.98
CA PRO A 62 -14.87 13.44 -11.77
C PRO A 62 -13.73 14.14 -11.04
N GLN A 63 -14.00 14.91 -9.98
CA GLN A 63 -12.97 15.62 -9.21
C GLN A 63 -11.92 14.67 -8.60
N PHE A 64 -12.28 13.41 -8.40
CA PHE A 64 -11.41 12.41 -7.78
C PHE A 64 -10.55 11.65 -8.79
N TYR A 65 -10.69 11.89 -10.08
CA TYR A 65 -10.03 11.10 -11.10
C TYR A 65 -9.08 11.93 -11.95
N PRO A 66 -7.93 11.38 -12.34
CA PRO A 66 -7.02 12.08 -13.23
C PRO A 66 -7.61 12.20 -14.64
N LYS A 67 -7.34 13.32 -15.30
CA LYS A 67 -7.76 13.58 -16.69
C LYS A 67 -6.83 12.95 -17.72
N SER A 68 -5.62 12.58 -17.31
CA SER A 68 -4.61 11.95 -18.16
C SER A 68 -3.68 11.04 -17.38
N ALA A 69 -2.99 10.12 -18.08
CA ALA A 69 -1.92 9.30 -17.52
C ALA A 69 -0.81 10.15 -16.90
N ASP A 70 -0.44 11.25 -17.56
CA ASP A 70 0.58 12.18 -17.08
C ASP A 70 0.18 12.86 -15.76
N GLU A 71 -1.07 13.27 -15.62
CA GLU A 71 -1.61 13.83 -14.36
C GLU A 71 -1.51 12.82 -13.22
N LEU A 72 -1.89 11.56 -13.45
CA LEU A 72 -1.77 10.50 -12.45
C LEU A 72 -0.32 10.28 -12.03
N LEU A 73 0.60 10.20 -12.99
CA LEU A 73 2.03 10.02 -12.73
C LEU A 73 2.64 11.22 -12.00
N LYS A 74 2.28 12.45 -12.37
CA LYS A 74 2.71 13.67 -11.68
C LYS A 74 2.22 13.68 -10.23
N HIS A 75 0.97 13.27 -9.99
CA HIS A 75 0.41 13.18 -8.65
C HIS A 75 1.18 12.14 -7.81
N ALA A 76 1.41 10.95 -8.33
CA ALA A 76 2.19 9.92 -7.65
C ALA A 76 3.63 10.36 -7.34
N ARG A 77 4.31 11.01 -8.31
CA ARG A 77 5.67 11.57 -8.13
C ARG A 77 5.72 12.66 -7.06
N ASN A 78 4.71 13.51 -7.00
CA ASN A 78 4.61 14.55 -5.97
C ASN A 78 4.45 13.94 -4.58
N ILE A 79 3.60 12.93 -4.42
CA ILE A 79 3.44 12.21 -3.14
C ILE A 79 4.74 11.49 -2.77
N ALA A 80 5.36 10.80 -3.72
CA ALA A 80 6.65 10.14 -3.52
C ALA A 80 7.71 11.12 -2.99
N LYS A 81 7.80 12.32 -3.58
CA LYS A 81 8.76 13.34 -3.14
C LYS A 81 8.45 13.89 -1.76
N LYS A 82 7.18 14.07 -1.41
CA LYS A 82 6.77 14.45 -0.04
C LYS A 82 7.15 13.39 0.99
N LEU A 83 6.99 12.10 0.66
CA LEU A 83 7.43 10.99 1.51
C LEU A 83 8.95 10.99 1.69
N ASP A 84 9.73 11.18 0.59
CA ASP A 84 11.19 11.30 0.67
C ASP A 84 11.63 12.39 1.67
N GLU A 85 10.97 13.55 1.67
CA GLU A 85 11.27 14.67 2.58
C GLU A 85 11.06 14.31 4.05
N GLN A 86 10.14 13.41 4.35
CA GLN A 86 9.86 12.99 5.72
C GLN A 86 10.79 11.88 6.22
N LEU A 87 11.36 11.06 5.33
CA LEU A 87 12.15 9.89 5.73
C LEU A 87 13.21 10.14 6.80
N PRO A 88 14.06 11.22 6.72
CA PRO A 88 15.10 11.45 7.73
C PRO A 88 14.57 11.72 9.14
N ARG A 89 13.29 12.09 9.28
CA ARG A 89 12.65 12.32 10.59
C ARG A 89 12.20 11.03 11.25
N PHE A 90 11.95 9.98 10.44
CA PHE A 90 11.39 8.72 10.90
C PHE A 90 12.41 7.57 10.87
N PHE A 91 13.42 7.65 10.01
CA PHE A 91 14.40 6.58 9.79
C PHE A 91 15.83 7.09 9.91
N LYS A 92 16.61 6.44 10.77
CA LYS A 92 18.04 6.73 10.96
C LYS A 92 18.88 6.31 9.76
N THR A 93 18.52 5.18 9.13
CA THR A 93 19.23 4.61 7.98
C THR A 93 18.35 4.73 6.76
N LEU A 94 18.88 5.30 5.69
CA LEU A 94 18.20 5.42 4.40
C LEU A 94 18.94 4.59 3.36
N PRO A 95 18.23 4.00 2.38
CA PRO A 95 18.87 3.23 1.34
C PRO A 95 19.72 4.11 0.43
N ARG A 96 20.87 3.60 0.00
CA ARG A 96 21.72 4.27 -0.99
C ARG A 96 21.07 4.35 -2.37
N LYS A 97 20.33 3.30 -2.74
CA LYS A 97 19.70 3.20 -4.04
C LYS A 97 18.40 4.02 -4.08
N PRO A 98 18.25 4.97 -5.02
CA PRO A 98 16.99 5.66 -5.23
C PRO A 98 15.96 4.76 -5.90
N TYR A 99 14.75 5.28 -6.12
CA TYR A 99 13.72 4.66 -6.95
C TYR A 99 13.16 5.66 -7.95
N GLY A 100 12.54 5.13 -9.01
CA GLY A 100 11.77 5.90 -9.97
C GLY A 100 10.26 5.66 -9.81
N VAL A 101 9.45 6.56 -10.35
CA VAL A 101 8.00 6.39 -10.52
C VAL A 101 7.70 6.34 -12.02
N ALA A 102 7.22 5.20 -12.49
CA ALA A 102 7.02 4.93 -13.92
C ALA A 102 5.63 4.29 -14.16
N PRO A 103 5.08 4.39 -15.38
CA PRO A 103 3.85 3.67 -15.69
C PRO A 103 4.12 2.16 -15.79
N VAL A 104 3.09 1.37 -15.49
CA VAL A 104 3.08 -0.06 -15.83
C VAL A 104 3.22 -0.18 -17.35
N PRO A 105 4.08 -1.08 -17.90
CA PRO A 105 4.19 -1.28 -19.34
C PRO A 105 2.84 -1.61 -19.99
N ASP A 106 2.53 -0.95 -21.11
CA ASP A 106 1.21 -1.03 -21.77
C ASP A 106 0.78 -2.45 -22.10
N ALA A 107 1.72 -3.32 -22.46
CA ALA A 107 1.43 -4.71 -22.80
C ALA A 107 0.80 -5.53 -21.67
N ILE A 108 1.06 -5.17 -20.41
CA ILE A 108 0.56 -5.89 -19.23
C ILE A 108 -0.46 -5.07 -18.42
N ALA A 109 -0.50 -3.76 -18.61
CA ALA A 109 -1.32 -2.83 -17.83
C ALA A 109 -2.80 -3.21 -17.72
N PRO A 110 -3.48 -3.73 -18.77
CA PRO A 110 -4.89 -4.11 -18.70
C PRO A 110 -5.22 -5.17 -17.66
N LYS A 111 -4.28 -6.06 -17.35
CA LYS A 111 -4.43 -7.18 -16.39
C LYS A 111 -3.58 -7.01 -15.14
N TYR A 112 -2.97 -5.83 -14.96
CA TYR A 112 -2.08 -5.56 -13.84
C TYR A 112 -2.80 -4.86 -12.69
N THR A 113 -2.23 -4.96 -11.48
CA THR A 113 -2.72 -4.24 -10.28
C THR A 113 -2.61 -2.72 -10.42
N ALA A 114 -3.15 -1.98 -9.46
CA ALA A 114 -3.13 -0.50 -9.46
C ALA A 114 -1.71 0.10 -9.41
N GLY A 115 -0.79 -0.58 -8.77
CA GLY A 115 0.62 -0.25 -8.70
C GLY A 115 1.41 -1.38 -8.06
N ARG A 116 2.73 -1.33 -8.19
CA ARG A 116 3.65 -2.28 -7.56
C ARG A 116 5.07 -1.76 -7.54
N TYR A 117 5.78 -2.04 -6.46
CA TYR A 117 7.23 -1.85 -6.45
C TYR A 117 7.94 -2.99 -7.21
N ILE A 118 8.83 -2.60 -8.12
CA ILE A 118 9.71 -3.51 -8.87
C ILE A 118 11.14 -3.24 -8.41
N GLY A 119 11.67 -4.14 -7.61
CA GLY A 119 13.05 -4.07 -7.12
C GLY A 119 14.08 -4.46 -8.17
N THR A 120 15.32 -4.11 -7.91
CA THR A 120 16.50 -4.54 -8.68
C THR A 120 17.51 -5.19 -7.76
N SER A 121 18.45 -5.99 -8.31
CA SER A 121 19.51 -6.60 -7.49
C SER A 121 20.45 -5.54 -6.88
N ALA A 122 21.18 -5.91 -5.83
CA ALA A 122 22.13 -5.01 -5.18
C ALA A 122 23.22 -4.52 -6.15
N GLU A 123 23.64 -5.35 -7.10
CA GLU A 123 24.70 -5.08 -8.07
C GLU A 123 24.23 -4.25 -9.27
N SER A 124 22.93 -4.16 -9.49
CA SER A 124 22.37 -3.39 -10.61
C SER A 124 22.61 -1.88 -10.42
N THR A 125 22.95 -1.20 -11.50
CA THR A 125 22.99 0.27 -11.57
C THR A 125 21.61 0.89 -11.77
N ASP A 126 20.62 0.09 -12.19
CA ASP A 126 19.25 0.55 -12.35
C ASP A 126 18.58 0.79 -11.01
N PRO A 127 17.75 1.85 -10.86
CA PRO A 127 16.93 2.04 -9.68
C PRO A 127 15.79 1.02 -9.65
N GLY A 128 15.21 0.79 -8.47
CA GLY A 128 13.88 0.17 -8.39
C GLY A 128 12.81 1.12 -8.90
N TYR A 129 11.64 0.59 -9.23
CA TYR A 129 10.53 1.40 -9.71
C TYR A 129 9.24 1.15 -8.94
N TYR A 130 8.61 2.21 -8.49
CA TYR A 130 7.18 2.20 -8.20
C TYR A 130 6.42 2.34 -9.51
N TRP A 131 5.85 1.25 -9.99
CA TRP A 131 4.98 1.23 -11.16
C TRP A 131 3.57 1.68 -10.77
N VAL A 132 3.04 2.66 -11.49
CA VAL A 132 1.67 3.16 -11.36
C VAL A 132 0.89 2.74 -12.61
N ASN A 133 -0.23 2.06 -12.42
CA ASN A 133 -1.03 1.61 -13.56
C ASN A 133 -1.89 2.75 -14.09
N THR A 134 -1.53 3.26 -15.26
CA THR A 134 -2.22 4.33 -15.97
C THR A 134 -3.33 3.85 -16.92
N TYR A 135 -3.51 2.54 -17.04
CA TYR A 135 -4.61 1.97 -17.81
C TYR A 135 -5.95 2.14 -17.07
N ASN A 136 -7.01 2.51 -17.82
CA ASN A 136 -8.36 2.70 -17.31
C ASN A 136 -8.44 3.73 -16.16
N LEU A 137 -8.14 4.99 -16.47
CA LEU A 137 -8.11 6.11 -15.53
C LEU A 137 -9.40 6.25 -14.67
N PRO A 138 -10.62 5.94 -15.17
CA PRO A 138 -11.82 5.92 -14.33
C PRO A 138 -11.78 4.94 -13.15
N SER A 139 -10.82 4.01 -13.12
CA SER A 139 -10.59 3.11 -11.97
C SER A 139 -9.40 3.52 -11.10
N ARG A 140 -8.85 4.72 -11.30
CA ARG A 140 -7.62 5.21 -10.63
C ARG A 140 -7.89 6.52 -9.87
N PRO A 141 -8.69 6.49 -8.79
CA PRO A 141 -8.97 7.70 -8.04
C PRO A 141 -7.74 8.24 -7.33
N LEU A 142 -7.53 9.55 -7.41
CA LEU A 142 -6.36 10.24 -6.86
C LEU A 142 -6.24 10.11 -5.34
N TYR A 143 -7.35 10.01 -4.63
CA TYR A 143 -7.35 9.88 -3.17
C TYR A 143 -6.79 8.54 -2.66
N LEU A 144 -6.59 7.54 -3.52
CA LEU A 144 -5.92 6.27 -3.16
C LEU A 144 -4.40 6.33 -3.33
N ILE A 145 -3.90 7.28 -4.12
CA ILE A 145 -2.48 7.34 -4.50
C ILE A 145 -1.56 7.56 -3.30
N PRO A 146 -1.88 8.41 -2.30
CA PRO A 146 -0.99 8.58 -1.14
C PRO A 146 -0.73 7.28 -0.39
N SER A 147 -1.77 6.49 -0.12
CA SER A 147 -1.64 5.19 0.56
C SER A 147 -0.87 4.17 -0.28
N LEU A 148 -1.19 4.07 -1.58
CA LEU A 148 -0.48 3.20 -2.50
C LEU A 148 1.01 3.58 -2.62
N THR A 149 1.33 4.88 -2.71
CA THR A 149 2.71 5.36 -2.81
C THR A 149 3.50 5.04 -1.53
N ALA A 150 2.91 5.21 -0.35
CA ALA A 150 3.54 4.86 0.91
C ALA A 150 3.83 3.35 1.02
N HIS A 151 2.92 2.51 0.49
CA HIS A 151 3.07 1.06 0.46
C HIS A 151 4.15 0.59 -0.51
N GLU A 152 4.13 1.08 -1.74
CA GLU A 152 5.00 0.58 -2.81
C GLU A 152 6.38 1.26 -2.85
N ALA A 153 6.43 2.56 -2.60
CA ALA A 153 7.67 3.33 -2.64
C ALA A 153 8.31 3.42 -1.25
N VAL A 154 8.33 4.60 -0.65
CA VAL A 154 8.86 4.84 0.68
C VAL A 154 7.76 5.32 1.63
N PRO A 155 7.81 4.90 2.88
CA PRO A 155 8.75 3.98 3.53
C PRO A 155 8.46 2.50 3.29
N GLY A 156 7.62 2.13 2.31
CA GLY A 156 7.15 0.78 2.03
C GLY A 156 8.19 -0.14 1.37
N HIS A 157 7.75 -0.85 0.33
CA HIS A 157 8.54 -1.92 -0.28
C HIS A 157 9.91 -1.50 -0.83
N HIS A 158 10.03 -0.28 -1.37
CA HIS A 158 11.33 0.20 -1.82
C HIS A 158 12.32 0.33 -0.65
N LEU A 159 11.93 1.02 0.44
CA LEU A 159 12.80 1.17 1.61
C LEU A 159 13.19 -0.20 2.19
N GLN A 160 12.19 -1.06 2.41
CA GLN A 160 12.39 -2.39 2.96
C GLN A 160 13.34 -3.25 2.11
N GLY A 161 13.07 -3.34 0.81
CA GLY A 161 13.84 -4.16 -0.12
C GLY A 161 15.26 -3.63 -0.32
N SER A 162 15.42 -2.31 -0.44
CA SER A 162 16.74 -1.68 -0.62
C SER A 162 17.62 -1.84 0.61
N LEU A 163 17.10 -1.61 1.82
CA LEU A 163 17.84 -1.84 3.06
C LEU A 163 18.17 -3.33 3.26
N ASN A 164 17.27 -4.23 2.86
CA ASN A 164 17.57 -5.66 2.88
C ASN A 164 18.72 -6.04 1.94
N ASN A 165 18.79 -5.44 0.77
CA ASN A 165 19.90 -5.63 -0.18
C ASN A 165 21.23 -5.06 0.32
N GLU A 166 21.19 -4.08 1.21
CA GLU A 166 22.36 -3.44 1.83
C GLU A 166 22.80 -4.11 3.14
N LEU A 167 22.18 -5.23 3.54
CA LEU A 167 22.60 -5.98 4.71
C LEU A 167 24.04 -6.49 4.53
N PRO A 168 24.87 -6.47 5.60
CA PRO A 168 26.26 -6.89 5.53
C PRO A 168 26.39 -8.36 5.14
N GLU A 169 27.51 -8.71 4.50
CA GLU A 169 27.81 -10.09 4.05
C GLU A 169 27.92 -11.11 5.19
N THR A 170 28.08 -10.65 6.42
CA THR A 170 28.02 -11.49 7.63
C THR A 170 26.64 -12.12 7.84
N ILE A 171 25.58 -11.53 7.26
CA ILE A 171 24.24 -12.10 7.27
C ILE A 171 24.17 -13.22 6.21
N PRO A 172 23.79 -14.45 6.58
CA PRO A 172 23.71 -15.57 5.64
C PRO A 172 22.85 -15.27 4.41
N LYS A 173 23.27 -15.73 3.23
CA LYS A 173 22.59 -15.49 1.95
C LYS A 173 21.12 -15.89 1.97
N PHE A 174 20.79 -17.05 2.61
CA PHE A 174 19.40 -17.49 2.67
C PHE A 174 18.52 -16.47 3.40
N ARG A 175 18.99 -15.84 4.49
CA ARG A 175 18.25 -14.85 5.24
C ARG A 175 18.06 -13.55 4.43
N ARG A 176 19.07 -13.13 3.68
CA ARG A 176 18.99 -11.93 2.83
C ARG A 176 18.02 -12.11 1.65
N ASN A 177 17.83 -13.35 1.20
CA ASN A 177 16.95 -13.69 0.08
C ASN A 177 15.59 -14.24 0.50
N LEU A 178 15.39 -14.48 1.81
CA LEU A 178 14.11 -14.98 2.32
C LEU A 178 13.05 -13.87 2.29
N TYR A 179 11.96 -14.12 1.58
CA TYR A 179 10.77 -13.26 1.62
C TYR A 179 9.65 -13.96 2.38
N LEU A 180 9.21 -13.35 3.47
CA LEU A 180 8.05 -13.76 4.25
C LEU A 180 6.92 -12.76 3.99
N SER A 181 5.80 -13.22 3.45
CA SER A 181 4.67 -12.35 3.10
C SER A 181 4.13 -11.56 4.30
N ALA A 182 4.06 -12.20 5.49
CA ALA A 182 3.66 -11.51 6.71
C ALA A 182 4.55 -10.30 7.01
N TYR A 183 5.86 -10.42 6.82
CA TYR A 183 6.81 -9.32 7.03
C TYR A 183 6.74 -8.31 5.88
N GLY A 184 6.76 -8.76 4.63
CA GLY A 184 6.77 -7.88 3.46
C GLY A 184 5.50 -7.07 3.34
N GLU A 185 4.35 -7.72 3.27
CA GLU A 185 3.04 -7.06 3.12
C GLU A 185 2.58 -6.38 4.42
N GLY A 186 2.92 -6.98 5.58
CA GLY A 186 2.65 -6.37 6.88
C GLY A 186 3.39 -5.04 7.06
N TRP A 187 4.64 -4.96 6.59
CA TRP A 187 5.39 -3.71 6.54
C TRP A 187 4.69 -2.69 5.61
N GLY A 188 4.33 -3.09 4.39
CA GLY A 188 3.59 -2.23 3.46
C GLY A 188 2.30 -1.68 4.08
N LEU A 189 1.51 -2.52 4.75
CA LEU A 189 0.32 -2.09 5.46
C LEU A 189 0.64 -1.12 6.61
N TYR A 190 1.68 -1.39 7.40
CA TYR A 190 2.13 -0.50 8.45
C TYR A 190 2.54 0.88 7.91
N THR A 191 3.20 0.93 6.76
CA THR A 191 3.65 2.20 6.17
C THR A 191 2.50 3.06 5.66
N GLU A 192 1.37 2.46 5.27
CA GLU A 192 0.14 3.21 4.99
C GLU A 192 -0.39 3.94 6.24
N PHE A 193 -0.25 3.32 7.42
CA PHE A 193 -0.55 3.96 8.70
C PHE A 193 0.50 5.03 9.05
N LEU A 194 1.79 4.71 8.94
CA LEU A 194 2.90 5.63 9.24
C LEU A 194 2.84 6.90 8.38
N ALA A 195 2.36 6.81 7.14
CA ALA A 195 2.16 7.96 6.26
C ALA A 195 1.19 9.01 6.84
N GLU A 196 0.29 8.63 7.75
CA GLU A 196 -0.55 9.58 8.49
C GLU A 196 0.28 10.39 9.49
N GLU A 197 1.16 9.75 10.25
CA GLU A 197 2.10 10.42 11.16
C GLU A 197 3.10 11.29 10.41
N MET A 198 3.47 10.89 9.18
CA MET A 198 4.31 11.67 8.28
C MET A 198 3.58 12.87 7.65
N GLY A 199 2.27 13.06 7.91
CA GLY A 199 1.49 14.19 7.40
C GLY A 199 1.16 14.10 5.89
N ILE A 200 1.18 12.90 5.32
CA ILE A 200 0.99 12.70 3.86
C ILE A 200 -0.49 12.81 3.45
N TYR A 201 -1.41 12.35 4.29
CA TYR A 201 -2.85 12.50 4.04
C TYR A 201 -3.31 13.91 4.38
N THR A 202 -3.35 14.79 3.39
CA THR A 202 -3.66 16.21 3.56
C THR A 202 -5.15 16.52 3.50
N THR A 203 -5.95 15.57 3.05
CA THR A 203 -7.41 15.70 2.96
C THR A 203 -8.13 14.52 3.61
N ALA A 204 -9.36 14.73 4.06
CA ALA A 204 -10.21 13.67 4.58
C ALA A 204 -10.52 12.60 3.52
N TYR A 205 -10.49 12.95 2.23
CA TYR A 205 -10.67 11.98 1.14
C TYR A 205 -9.46 11.02 1.05
N GLU A 206 -8.24 11.50 1.22
CA GLU A 206 -7.03 10.67 1.23
C GLU A 206 -7.00 9.73 2.45
N LYS A 207 -7.42 10.23 3.64
CA LYS A 207 -7.64 9.38 4.82
C LYS A 207 -8.69 8.29 4.56
N PHE A 208 -9.78 8.65 3.91
CA PHE A 208 -10.79 7.67 3.49
C PHE A 208 -10.22 6.66 2.49
N GLY A 209 -9.31 7.08 1.62
CA GLY A 209 -8.57 6.23 0.67
C GLY A 209 -7.75 5.15 1.39
N LYS A 210 -6.98 5.53 2.41
CA LYS A 210 -6.26 4.60 3.28
C LYS A 210 -7.20 3.54 3.86
N PHE A 211 -8.31 3.95 4.48
CA PHE A 211 -9.29 3.02 5.02
C PHE A 211 -10.00 2.17 3.95
N THR A 212 -10.05 2.61 2.70
CA THR A 212 -10.57 1.80 1.59
C THR A 212 -9.65 0.60 1.32
N TYR A 213 -8.32 0.79 1.33
CA TYR A 213 -7.37 -0.31 1.20
C TYR A 213 -7.38 -1.24 2.41
N GLU A 214 -7.41 -0.69 3.63
CA GLU A 214 -7.55 -1.50 4.86
C GLU A 214 -8.84 -2.35 4.82
N MET A 215 -9.98 -1.74 4.50
CA MET A 215 -11.27 -2.43 4.40
C MET A 215 -11.23 -3.55 3.37
N TRP A 216 -10.63 -3.31 2.21
CA TRP A 216 -10.48 -4.35 1.19
C TRP A 216 -9.69 -5.56 1.69
N ARG A 217 -8.62 -5.34 2.43
CA ARG A 217 -7.83 -6.42 3.05
C ARG A 217 -8.62 -7.13 4.15
N ALA A 218 -9.29 -6.39 5.05
CA ALA A 218 -10.09 -6.95 6.13
C ALA A 218 -11.25 -7.82 5.59
N CYS A 219 -11.97 -7.36 4.57
CA CYS A 219 -13.04 -8.14 3.94
C CYS A 219 -12.55 -9.45 3.29
N ARG A 220 -11.27 -9.58 2.96
CA ARG A 220 -10.71 -10.84 2.42
C ARG A 220 -10.48 -11.90 3.50
N LEU A 221 -10.53 -11.52 4.77
CA LEU A 221 -10.43 -12.45 5.90
C LEU A 221 -11.81 -12.99 6.32
N VAL A 222 -12.88 -12.36 5.86
CA VAL A 222 -14.28 -12.71 6.16
C VAL A 222 -14.87 -13.58 5.05
#